data_535ac4ff401e0d65ef337962498fa26f
#
_entry.id   535ac4ff401e0d65ef337962498fa26f
#
_cell.length_a   1.000
_cell.length_b   1.000
_cell.length_c   1.000
_cell.angle_alpha   90.00
_cell.angle_beta   90.00
_cell.angle_gamma   90.00
#
_symmetry.space_group_name_H-M   'P 1'
#
loop_
_entity.id
_entity.type
_entity.pdbx_description
1 polymer ?
#
loop_
_entity_poly.entity_id
_entity_poly.type
_entity_poly.pdbx_seq_one_letter_code
_entity_poly.pdbx_strand_id
1 'polypeptide(L)'
;MELYKVSTETIDEVVNKLPIQSIVHTSKTPNNLRDRLRDLIKGEKGIVNGERLRDFVFPIDKFDVFISHSHNDLKIASLFAVWLKEKCGLSVFLDSFVWGSADGLLQEIDNQYCKQRNGNYNYHRRNYSTAHIHTMLSMSIMEIIKQSRIGVFIDSPHSIDLRNLSNSN
;
A
#
# COMPACT_ATOMS: atom_id res chain seq x y z
N MET A 1 -12.87 15.84 -1.29
CA MET A 1 -11.63 15.43 -1.96
C MET A 1 -11.68 15.87 -3.41
N GLU A 2 -10.65 16.57 -3.88
CA GLU A 2 -10.47 16.90 -5.29
C GLU A 2 -9.68 15.78 -5.98
N LEU A 3 -10.04 15.44 -7.22
CA LEU A 3 -9.43 14.34 -7.97
C LEU A 3 -8.65 14.87 -9.18
N TYR A 4 -7.44 14.40 -9.34
CA TYR A 4 -6.55 14.76 -10.43
C TYR A 4 -6.03 13.49 -11.12
N LYS A 5 -5.90 13.58 -12.43
CA LYS A 5 -5.22 12.58 -13.27
C LYS A 5 -3.93 13.21 -13.78
N VAL A 6 -2.79 12.56 -13.52
CA VAL A 6 -1.46 13.09 -13.88
C VAL A 6 -0.72 12.02 -14.67
N SER A 7 -0.19 12.40 -15.85
CA SER A 7 0.58 11.47 -16.67
C SER A 7 2.01 11.28 -16.13
N THR A 8 2.61 10.16 -16.46
CA THR A 8 4.00 9.86 -16.10
C THR A 8 4.97 10.88 -16.69
N GLU A 9 4.73 11.37 -17.90
CA GLU A 9 5.55 12.39 -18.57
C GLU A 9 5.55 13.70 -17.78
N THR A 10 4.37 14.14 -17.32
CA THR A 10 4.25 15.36 -16.50
C THR A 10 5.00 15.21 -15.18
N ILE A 11 4.95 14.02 -14.57
CA ILE A 11 5.68 13.75 -13.32
C ILE A 11 7.19 13.80 -13.57
N ASP A 12 7.68 13.17 -14.63
CA ASP A 12 9.10 13.16 -14.99
C ASP A 12 9.64 14.58 -15.18
N GLU A 13 8.89 15.47 -15.82
CA GLU A 13 9.30 16.88 -16.00
C GLU A 13 9.53 17.61 -14.68
N VAL A 14 8.74 17.35 -13.66
CA VAL A 14 8.85 18.02 -12.36
C VAL A 14 9.87 17.34 -11.45
N VAL A 15 9.95 16.01 -11.50
CA VAL A 15 10.83 15.21 -10.64
C VAL A 15 12.30 15.31 -11.06
N ASN A 16 12.58 15.40 -12.36
CA ASN A 16 13.97 15.59 -12.87
C ASN A 16 14.63 16.86 -12.37
N LYS A 17 13.87 17.78 -11.77
CA LYS A 17 14.38 19.01 -11.13
C LYS A 17 14.70 18.82 -9.63
N LEU A 18 14.50 17.61 -9.08
CA LEU A 18 14.84 17.32 -7.69
C LEU A 18 16.36 17.08 -7.52
N PRO A 19 16.97 17.55 -6.45
CA PRO A 19 18.34 17.19 -6.12
C PRO A 19 18.43 15.70 -5.78
N ILE A 20 19.46 15.04 -6.29
CA ILE A 20 19.66 13.57 -6.16
C ILE A 20 19.63 13.09 -4.69
N GLN A 21 19.98 13.93 -3.73
CA GLN A 21 19.98 13.64 -2.30
C GLN A 21 18.58 13.39 -1.72
N SER A 22 17.52 13.94 -2.32
CA SER A 22 16.13 13.75 -1.87
C SER A 22 15.60 12.35 -2.17
N ILE A 23 16.20 11.64 -3.11
CA ILE A 23 15.74 10.32 -3.60
C ILE A 23 16.10 9.19 -2.62
N VAL A 24 17.12 9.37 -1.79
CA VAL A 24 17.68 8.30 -0.93
C VAL A 24 16.79 7.98 0.29
N HIS A 25 15.87 8.86 0.68
CA HIS A 25 15.09 8.71 1.91
C HIS A 25 13.79 7.90 1.79
N THR A 26 13.36 7.52 0.59
CA THR A 26 12.04 6.90 0.36
C THR A 26 12.01 5.36 0.40
N SER A 27 13.15 4.68 0.52
CA SER A 27 13.23 3.22 0.33
C SER A 27 13.53 2.41 1.61
N LYS A 28 13.33 2.94 2.80
CA LYS A 28 13.50 2.15 4.03
C LYS A 28 12.15 1.63 4.52
N THR A 29 11.73 0.48 4.01
CA THR A 29 10.88 -0.41 4.80
C THR A 29 11.69 -0.80 6.05
N PRO A 30 11.24 -0.48 7.27
CA PRO A 30 12.01 -0.83 8.46
C PRO A 30 12.21 -2.33 8.52
N ASN A 31 13.45 -2.80 8.65
CA ASN A 31 13.77 -4.22 8.87
C ASN A 31 13.01 -4.79 10.09
N ASN A 32 12.54 -3.94 10.98
CA ASN A 32 11.73 -4.28 12.16
C ASN A 32 10.23 -4.54 11.84
N LEU A 33 9.75 -4.27 10.64
CA LEU A 33 8.31 -4.40 10.34
C LEU A 33 7.86 -5.86 10.44
N ARG A 34 8.64 -6.79 9.88
CA ARG A 34 8.36 -8.23 9.93
C ARG A 34 8.35 -8.78 11.37
N ASP A 35 9.32 -8.39 12.17
CA ASP A 35 9.41 -8.87 13.55
C ASP A 35 8.26 -8.32 14.40
N ARG A 36 7.94 -7.05 14.25
CA ARG A 36 6.80 -6.42 14.94
C ARG A 36 5.46 -7.00 14.47
N LEU A 37 5.28 -7.28 13.18
CA LEU A 37 4.11 -7.98 12.66
C LEU A 37 4.00 -9.38 13.24
N ARG A 38 5.11 -10.12 13.31
CA ARG A 38 5.15 -11.46 13.88
C ARG A 38 4.74 -11.46 15.34
N ASP A 39 5.17 -10.48 16.13
CA ASP A 39 4.81 -10.34 17.55
C ASP A 39 3.33 -9.97 17.72
N LEU A 40 2.78 -9.10 16.85
CA LEU A 40 1.36 -8.77 16.83
C LEU A 40 0.47 -9.97 16.47
N ILE A 41 0.93 -10.79 15.51
CA ILE A 41 0.21 -11.99 15.05
C ILE A 41 0.26 -13.10 16.10
N LYS A 42 1.34 -13.24 16.85
CA LYS A 42 1.49 -14.23 17.91
C LYS A 42 0.55 -14.05 19.10
N GLY A 43 -0.23 -12.99 19.13
CA GLY A 43 -1.20 -12.59 20.15
C GLY A 43 -1.50 -13.60 21.27
N GLU A 44 -1.92 -13.15 22.41
CA GLU A 44 -2.30 -14.02 23.52
C GLU A 44 -3.38 -15.02 23.05
N LYS A 45 -3.13 -16.31 23.20
CA LYS A 45 -4.05 -17.43 22.87
C LYS A 45 -4.31 -17.67 21.39
N GLY A 46 -3.44 -17.22 20.45
CA GLY A 46 -3.60 -17.50 19.04
C GLY A 46 -4.74 -16.72 18.36
N ILE A 47 -5.23 -15.65 18.99
CA ILE A 47 -6.23 -14.75 18.42
C ILE A 47 -5.51 -13.49 17.92
N VAL A 48 -5.59 -13.24 16.62
CA VAL A 48 -5.07 -12.00 16.02
C VAL A 48 -6.05 -10.87 16.33
N ASN A 49 -5.58 -9.85 17.05
CA ASN A 49 -6.37 -8.66 17.27
C ASN A 49 -6.36 -7.77 16.01
N GLY A 50 -7.45 -7.77 15.26
CA GLY A 50 -7.58 -7.05 14.00
C GLY A 50 -7.43 -5.54 14.13
N GLU A 51 -7.85 -4.93 15.27
CA GLU A 51 -7.68 -3.49 15.50
C GLU A 51 -6.21 -3.12 15.67
N ARG A 52 -5.48 -3.85 16.51
CA ARG A 52 -4.03 -3.62 16.69
C ARG A 52 -3.27 -3.84 15.38
N LEU A 53 -3.68 -4.82 14.60
CA LEU A 53 -3.08 -5.10 13.32
C LEU A 53 -3.35 -3.97 12.32
N ARG A 54 -4.60 -3.49 12.27
CA ARG A 54 -4.98 -2.33 11.45
C ARG A 54 -4.16 -1.10 11.83
N ASP A 55 -4.11 -0.73 13.10
CA ASP A 55 -3.42 0.47 13.59
C ASP A 55 -1.90 0.38 13.39
N PHE A 56 -1.35 -0.84 13.34
CA PHE A 56 0.05 -1.07 13.02
C PHE A 56 0.36 -0.92 11.53
N VAL A 57 -0.51 -1.44 10.65
CA VAL A 57 -0.33 -1.39 9.19
C VAL A 57 -0.71 -0.01 8.64
N PHE A 58 -1.71 0.63 9.25
CA PHE A 58 -2.23 1.94 8.86
C PHE A 58 -2.08 2.91 10.03
N PRO A 59 -0.98 3.67 10.08
CA PRO A 59 -0.90 4.77 11.03
C PRO A 59 -2.07 5.73 10.80
N ILE A 60 -2.69 6.17 11.90
CA ILE A 60 -3.86 7.08 11.90
C ILE A 60 -3.44 8.51 11.49
N ASP A 61 -2.42 8.65 10.69
CA ASP A 61 -1.95 9.94 10.21
C ASP A 61 -2.89 10.47 9.13
N LYS A 62 -3.18 11.76 9.21
CA LYS A 62 -3.92 12.45 8.16
C LYS A 62 -2.97 12.78 7.02
N PHE A 63 -3.35 12.38 5.83
CA PHE A 63 -2.61 12.70 4.61
C PHE A 63 -3.36 13.77 3.81
N ASP A 64 -2.59 14.72 3.25
CA ASP A 64 -3.15 15.73 2.35
C ASP A 64 -3.49 15.13 0.99
N VAL A 65 -2.62 14.22 0.52
CA VAL A 65 -2.69 13.63 -0.82
C VAL A 65 -2.69 12.11 -0.75
N PHE A 66 -3.64 11.49 -1.44
CA PHE A 66 -3.66 10.07 -1.74
C PHE A 66 -3.23 9.87 -3.20
N ILE A 67 -2.21 9.04 -3.45
CA ILE A 67 -1.77 8.71 -4.80
C ILE A 67 -2.07 7.25 -5.09
N SER A 68 -2.87 7.03 -6.14
CA SER A 68 -3.13 5.72 -6.73
C SER A 68 -2.28 5.54 -7.99
N HIS A 69 -1.64 4.40 -8.12
CA HIS A 69 -0.75 4.11 -9.23
C HIS A 69 -0.66 2.61 -9.53
N SER A 70 -0.23 2.25 -10.72
CA SER A 70 0.11 0.87 -11.04
C SER A 70 1.35 0.42 -10.25
N HIS A 71 1.40 -0.85 -9.88
CA HIS A 71 2.56 -1.43 -9.18
C HIS A 71 3.89 -1.19 -9.94
N ASN A 72 3.84 -1.21 -11.26
CA ASN A 72 5.02 -0.95 -12.11
C ASN A 72 5.49 0.52 -12.04
N ASP A 73 4.65 1.43 -11.60
CA ASP A 73 4.92 2.87 -11.53
C ASP A 73 5.35 3.33 -10.13
N LEU A 74 5.62 2.39 -9.21
CA LEU A 74 6.00 2.69 -7.82
C LEU A 74 7.17 3.67 -7.73
N LYS A 75 8.17 3.54 -8.61
CA LYS A 75 9.34 4.41 -8.60
C LYS A 75 8.95 5.86 -8.89
N ILE A 76 8.18 6.09 -9.96
CA ILE A 76 7.77 7.45 -10.36
C ILE A 76 6.77 8.04 -9.34
N ALA A 77 5.86 7.21 -8.82
CA ALA A 77 4.93 7.62 -7.76
C ALA A 77 5.66 8.05 -6.48
N SER A 78 6.71 7.31 -6.09
CA SER A 78 7.53 7.64 -4.92
C SER A 78 8.29 8.95 -5.11
N LEU A 79 8.86 9.17 -6.29
CA LEU A 79 9.56 10.43 -6.62
C LEU A 79 8.59 11.62 -6.62
N PHE A 80 7.39 11.43 -7.14
CA PHE A 80 6.35 12.45 -7.12
C PHE A 80 5.88 12.77 -5.70
N ALA A 81 5.74 11.76 -4.85
CA ALA A 81 5.43 11.96 -3.43
C ALA A 81 6.49 12.80 -2.71
N VAL A 82 7.79 12.53 -2.99
CA VAL A 82 8.89 13.35 -2.46
C VAL A 82 8.79 14.79 -2.96
N TRP A 83 8.54 14.97 -4.25
CA TRP A 83 8.39 16.30 -4.83
C TRP A 83 7.25 17.09 -4.17
N LEU A 84 6.08 16.47 -3.99
CA LEU A 84 4.94 17.10 -3.30
C LEU A 84 5.29 17.49 -1.86
N LYS A 85 6.01 16.62 -1.15
CA LYS A 85 6.45 16.90 0.21
C LYS A 85 7.45 18.06 0.26
N GLU A 86 8.48 18.06 -0.58
CA GLU A 86 9.56 19.06 -0.52
C GLU A 86 9.16 20.40 -1.10
N LYS A 87 8.37 20.41 -2.18
CA LYS A 87 8.00 21.66 -2.87
C LYS A 87 6.71 22.26 -2.39
N CYS A 88 5.77 21.43 -1.96
CA CYS A 88 4.43 21.87 -1.55
C CYS A 88 4.16 21.70 -0.05
N GLY A 89 5.05 21.01 0.69
CA GLY A 89 4.86 20.75 2.12
C GLY A 89 3.70 19.78 2.42
N LEU A 90 3.25 19.00 1.41
CA LEU A 90 2.10 18.11 1.53
C LEU A 90 2.51 16.74 2.06
N SER A 91 1.71 16.19 2.96
CA SER A 91 1.81 14.80 3.39
C SER A 91 1.14 13.89 2.38
N VAL A 92 1.86 12.84 1.95
CA VAL A 92 1.43 11.97 0.85
C VAL A 92 1.33 10.53 1.29
N PHE A 93 0.23 9.88 0.92
CA PHE A 93 0.02 8.45 1.07
C PHE A 93 0.07 7.76 -0.30
N LEU A 94 0.86 6.69 -0.39
CA LEU A 94 0.94 5.82 -1.57
C LEU A 94 0.28 4.47 -1.25
N ASP A 95 -0.66 4.04 -2.07
CA ASP A 95 -1.41 2.78 -1.88
C ASP A 95 -0.50 1.54 -1.93
N SER A 96 0.58 1.57 -2.70
CA SER A 96 1.54 0.46 -2.80
C SER A 96 2.23 0.10 -1.47
N PHE A 97 2.40 1.05 -0.55
CA PHE A 97 2.96 0.74 0.77
C PHE A 97 2.07 -0.23 1.55
N VAL A 98 0.77 -0.12 1.35
CA VAL A 98 -0.22 -0.99 1.99
C VAL A 98 -0.18 -2.39 1.40
N TRP A 99 -0.20 -2.48 0.06
CA TRP A 99 -0.24 -3.78 -0.63
C TRP A 99 1.05 -4.58 -0.43
N GLY A 100 2.22 -3.92 -0.45
CA GLY A 100 3.49 -4.58 -0.15
C GLY A 100 3.57 -5.11 1.29
N SER A 101 2.95 -4.42 2.24
CA SER A 101 2.83 -4.87 3.63
C SER A 101 1.82 -6.02 3.78
N ALA A 102 0.77 -6.04 2.95
CA ALA A 102 -0.27 -7.05 2.96
C ALA A 102 0.25 -8.45 2.61
N ASP A 103 1.08 -8.55 1.58
CA ASP A 103 1.66 -9.83 1.17
C ASP A 103 2.55 -10.43 2.27
N GLY A 104 3.38 -9.59 2.90
CA GLY A 104 4.19 -9.99 4.04
C GLY A 104 3.34 -10.45 5.23
N LEU A 105 2.27 -9.73 5.51
CA LEU A 105 1.31 -10.06 6.57
C LEU A 105 0.58 -11.38 6.28
N LEU A 106 0.08 -11.56 5.07
CA LEU A 106 -0.58 -12.81 4.65
C LEU A 106 0.37 -13.99 4.76
N GLN A 107 1.62 -13.83 4.33
CA GLN A 107 2.62 -14.88 4.44
C GLN A 107 2.90 -15.30 5.89
N GLU A 108 2.99 -14.35 6.82
CA GLU A 108 3.19 -14.66 8.26
C GLU A 108 1.96 -15.34 8.86
N ILE A 109 0.75 -14.87 8.56
CA ILE A 109 -0.51 -15.50 9.02
C ILE A 109 -0.63 -16.92 8.45
N ASP A 110 -0.37 -17.11 7.17
CA ASP A 110 -0.43 -18.41 6.52
C ASP A 110 0.55 -19.40 7.15
N ASN A 111 1.79 -18.98 7.40
CA ASN A 111 2.80 -19.80 8.04
C ASN A 111 2.41 -20.22 9.45
N GLN A 112 1.76 -19.33 10.20
CA GLN A 112 1.42 -19.59 11.60
C GLN A 112 0.11 -20.37 11.79
N TYR A 113 -0.91 -20.06 10.97
CA TYR A 113 -2.27 -20.58 11.19
C TYR A 113 -2.79 -21.53 10.11
N CYS A 114 -2.22 -21.47 8.91
CA CYS A 114 -2.70 -22.26 7.78
C CYS A 114 -1.81 -23.45 7.44
N LYS A 115 -0.57 -23.47 7.94
CA LYS A 115 0.39 -24.53 7.66
C LYS A 115 0.01 -25.82 8.41
N GLN A 116 -0.01 -26.96 7.68
CA GLN A 116 -0.30 -28.29 8.20
C GLN A 116 0.99 -29.04 8.53
N ARG A 117 0.88 -30.15 9.25
CA ARG A 117 2.04 -31.00 9.64
C ARG A 117 2.79 -31.59 8.43
N ASN A 118 2.11 -31.78 7.31
CA ASN A 118 2.68 -32.28 6.05
C ASN A 118 3.41 -31.19 5.23
N GLY A 119 3.51 -29.97 5.74
CA GLY A 119 4.16 -28.83 5.06
C GLY A 119 3.24 -28.05 4.12
N ASN A 120 2.06 -28.57 3.78
CA ASN A 120 1.09 -27.88 2.93
C ASN A 120 0.26 -26.87 3.73
N TYR A 121 -0.42 -25.96 3.01
CA TYR A 121 -1.33 -25.01 3.62
C TYR A 121 -2.78 -25.48 3.50
N ASN A 122 -3.56 -25.29 4.56
CA ASN A 122 -5.01 -25.53 4.52
C ASN A 122 -5.68 -24.47 3.66
N TYR A 123 -6.27 -24.91 2.53
CA TYR A 123 -6.88 -24.03 1.54
C TYR A 123 -8.01 -23.15 2.12
N HIS A 124 -8.90 -23.73 2.92
CA HIS A 124 -10.04 -23.00 3.50
C HIS A 124 -9.58 -21.92 4.49
N ARG A 125 -8.63 -22.25 5.36
CA ARG A 125 -8.08 -21.29 6.31
C ARG A 125 -7.36 -20.15 5.58
N ARG A 126 -6.61 -20.48 4.55
CA ARG A 126 -5.88 -19.52 3.75
C ARG A 126 -6.80 -18.55 3.01
N ASN A 127 -7.86 -19.06 2.38
CA ASN A 127 -8.86 -18.21 1.72
C ASN A 127 -9.57 -17.29 2.72
N TYR A 128 -9.87 -17.83 3.91
CA TYR A 128 -10.50 -17.05 4.97
C TYR A 128 -9.59 -15.91 5.46
N SER A 129 -8.33 -16.19 5.79
CA SER A 129 -7.37 -15.17 6.22
C SER A 129 -7.14 -14.13 5.13
N THR A 130 -6.99 -14.55 3.87
CA THR A 130 -6.83 -13.66 2.72
C THR A 130 -8.02 -12.72 2.57
N ALA A 131 -9.25 -13.24 2.60
CA ALA A 131 -10.46 -12.43 2.49
C ALA A 131 -10.55 -11.38 3.62
N HIS A 132 -10.27 -11.77 4.87
CA HIS A 132 -10.30 -10.86 6.00
C HIS A 132 -9.24 -9.76 5.88
N ILE A 133 -8.00 -10.11 5.54
CA ILE A 133 -6.92 -9.13 5.38
C ILE A 133 -7.24 -8.16 4.25
N HIS A 134 -7.68 -8.64 3.08
CA HIS A 134 -8.04 -7.76 1.97
C HIS A 134 -9.21 -6.85 2.32
N THR A 135 -10.21 -7.34 3.04
CA THR A 135 -11.32 -6.50 3.51
C THR A 135 -10.83 -5.40 4.46
N MET A 136 -10.00 -5.75 5.44
CA MET A 136 -9.42 -4.80 6.38
C MET A 136 -8.59 -3.73 5.66
N LEU A 137 -7.75 -4.14 4.70
CA LEU A 137 -6.94 -3.24 3.89
C LEU A 137 -7.80 -2.30 3.06
N SER A 138 -8.83 -2.83 2.38
CA SER A 138 -9.76 -2.04 1.58
C SER A 138 -10.49 -0.98 2.42
N MET A 139 -10.97 -1.36 3.60
CA MET A 139 -11.62 -0.42 4.51
C MET A 139 -10.66 0.68 4.98
N SER A 140 -9.42 0.32 5.29
CA SER A 140 -8.41 1.29 5.74
C SER A 140 -7.99 2.25 4.63
N ILE A 141 -7.83 1.76 3.40
CA ILE A 141 -7.57 2.62 2.24
C ILE A 141 -8.76 3.56 2.00
N MET A 142 -10.00 3.06 2.08
CA MET A 142 -11.18 3.91 1.95
C MET A 142 -11.22 5.03 3.00
N GLU A 143 -10.82 4.74 4.24
CA GLU A 143 -10.74 5.75 5.29
C GLU A 143 -9.67 6.80 5.00
N ILE A 144 -8.48 6.39 4.53
CA ILE A 144 -7.42 7.31 4.11
C ILE A 144 -7.89 8.18 2.94
N ILE A 145 -8.50 7.58 1.91
CA ILE A 145 -9.07 8.32 0.78
C ILE A 145 -10.06 9.36 1.27
N LYS A 146 -10.98 8.98 2.15
CA LYS A 146 -12.02 9.86 2.69
C LYS A 146 -11.45 11.05 3.49
N GLN A 147 -10.33 10.83 4.19
CA GLN A 147 -9.68 11.87 4.98
C GLN A 147 -8.74 12.74 4.15
N SER A 148 -8.27 12.27 3.00
CA SER A 148 -7.39 13.02 2.10
C SER A 148 -8.13 14.16 1.41
N ARG A 149 -7.46 15.29 1.23
CA ARG A 149 -7.99 16.47 0.53
C ARG A 149 -7.89 16.33 -0.98
N ILE A 150 -6.84 15.68 -1.46
CA ILE A 150 -6.49 15.53 -2.86
C ILE A 150 -6.29 14.05 -3.16
N GLY A 151 -6.90 13.58 -4.25
CA GLY A 151 -6.66 12.26 -4.84
C GLY A 151 -5.94 12.42 -6.18
N VAL A 152 -4.85 11.73 -6.38
CA VAL A 152 -4.09 11.71 -7.63
C VAL A 152 -4.07 10.32 -8.20
N PHE A 153 -4.44 10.19 -9.47
CA PHE A 153 -4.29 8.98 -10.27
C PHE A 153 -3.14 9.16 -11.26
N ILE A 154 -2.13 8.32 -11.15
CA ILE A 154 -1.04 8.31 -12.12
C ILE A 154 -1.49 7.55 -13.35
N ASP A 155 -1.56 8.26 -14.48
CA ASP A 155 -1.91 7.72 -15.79
C ASP A 155 -0.63 7.27 -16.50
N SER A 156 -0.55 5.99 -16.78
CA SER A 156 0.59 5.35 -17.43
C SER A 156 0.13 4.25 -18.37
N PRO A 157 1.00 3.75 -19.24
CA PRO A 157 0.72 2.55 -20.03
C PRO A 157 0.40 1.31 -19.19
N HIS A 158 0.75 1.31 -17.90
CA HIS A 158 0.48 0.23 -16.94
C HIS A 158 -0.83 0.41 -16.18
N SER A 159 -1.50 1.56 -16.34
CA SER A 159 -2.81 1.82 -15.74
C SER A 159 -3.88 0.93 -16.37
N ILE A 160 -4.86 0.50 -15.58
CA ILE A 160 -5.99 -0.28 -16.10
C ILE A 160 -6.85 0.64 -16.96
N ASP A 161 -6.84 0.40 -18.27
CA ASP A 161 -7.79 1.03 -19.19
C ASP A 161 -9.05 0.17 -19.28
N LEU A 162 -10.12 0.64 -18.63
CA LEU A 162 -11.42 -0.06 -18.64
C LEU A 162 -12.00 -0.22 -20.05
N ARG A 163 -11.57 0.59 -21.02
CA ARG A 163 -11.98 0.45 -22.43
C ARG A 163 -11.44 -0.83 -23.06
N ASN A 164 -10.27 -1.29 -22.61
CA ASN A 164 -9.66 -2.53 -23.09
C ASN A 164 -10.33 -3.78 -22.50
N LEU A 165 -11.01 -3.66 -21.36
CA LEU A 165 -11.74 -4.77 -20.73
C LEU A 165 -13.08 -5.06 -21.45
N SER A 166 -13.65 -4.06 -22.15
CA SER A 166 -14.90 -4.23 -22.89
C SER A 166 -14.73 -4.86 -24.28
N ASN A 167 -13.51 -4.92 -24.80
CA ASN A 167 -13.21 -5.42 -26.15
C ASN A 167 -12.67 -6.85 -26.19
N SER A 168 -12.62 -7.55 -25.04
CA SER A 168 -12.20 -8.95 -24.96
C SER A 168 -13.43 -9.88 -24.89
N ASN A 169 -14.23 -9.85 -25.96
CA ASN A 169 -15.26 -10.87 -26.26
C ASN A 169 -14.86 -11.63 -27.52
#